data_db639b76f1d6e605349fa4c08cb63f88
#
_entry.id   db639b76f1d6e605349fa4c08cb63f88
#
_cell.length_a   1.000
_cell.length_b   1.000
_cell.length_c   1.000
_cell.angle_alpha   90.00
_cell.angle_beta   90.00
_cell.angle_gamma   90.00
#
_symmetry.space_group_name_H-M   'P 1'
#
loop_
_entity.id
_entity.type
_entity.pdbx_description
1 polymer ?
#
loop_
_entity_poly.entity_id
_entity_poly.type
_entity_poly.pdbx_seq_one_letter_code
_entity_poly.pdbx_strand_id
1 'polypeptide(L)'
;MHMDAPRALTGFLAVTVLLLAACSSSTPAASGPSSPAASEPPSSPANPTGQMRQTSDGGQVTVVVDWAGPARGAVFDVQLDTHSVDLDALDLAGAILRNDRGEMLRARPWTAPKGGHHREGPLTFDGDPSALFASARWVEMVLTGVGDLPERTLRWEVAS
;
A
#
# COMPACT_ATOMS: atom_id res chain seq x y z
N MET A 1 -41.62 -18.01 26.78
CA MET A 1 -41.56 -19.45 27.10
C MET A 1 -40.18 -19.95 26.68
N HIS A 2 -39.48 -20.47 27.74
CA HIS A 2 -38.30 -21.33 27.78
C HIS A 2 -37.03 -20.77 27.08
N MET A 3 -36.05 -20.20 27.77
CA MET A 3 -35.14 -20.78 28.78
C MET A 3 -34.50 -22.09 28.32
N ASP A 4 -33.15 -22.03 28.00
CA ASP A 4 -32.17 -22.85 28.66
C ASP A 4 -30.73 -22.47 28.25
N ALA A 5 -29.93 -22.03 29.16
CA ALA A 5 -28.51 -22.29 29.29
C ALA A 5 -28.40 -23.45 30.31
N PRO A 6 -27.35 -24.18 30.53
CA PRO A 6 -25.98 -23.74 30.81
C PRO A 6 -24.83 -24.75 30.57
N ARG A 7 -23.67 -24.43 31.20
CA ARG A 7 -22.54 -25.24 31.70
C ARG A 7 -21.31 -25.31 30.79
N ALA A 8 -20.27 -24.57 31.02
CA ALA A 8 -19.18 -24.73 32.00
C ALA A 8 -18.54 -26.12 32.03
N LEU A 9 -17.29 -26.19 31.55
CA LEU A 9 -16.32 -27.13 32.08
C LEU A 9 -14.89 -26.56 32.05
N THR A 10 -14.39 -26.39 33.25
CA THR A 10 -13.06 -26.08 33.70
C THR A 10 -12.12 -27.25 33.38
N GLY A 11 -10.92 -26.99 32.92
CA GLY A 11 -9.87 -27.97 32.74
C GLY A 11 -8.50 -27.37 32.99
N PHE A 12 -8.09 -27.35 34.24
CA PHE A 12 -6.71 -27.14 34.72
C PHE A 12 -5.84 -28.31 34.30
N LEU A 13 -4.66 -28.04 33.74
CA LEU A 13 -3.50 -28.90 34.01
C LEU A 13 -2.20 -28.09 33.96
N ALA A 14 -1.55 -28.10 35.09
CA ALA A 14 -0.23 -27.59 35.37
C ALA A 14 0.85 -28.66 35.11
N VAL A 15 2.12 -28.24 35.28
CA VAL A 15 3.32 -29.09 35.49
C VAL A 15 4.11 -29.31 34.20
N THR A 16 5.39 -29.01 34.05
CA THR A 16 6.54 -29.19 34.95
C THR A 16 7.76 -28.43 34.40
N VAL A 17 8.48 -27.83 35.31
CA VAL A 17 9.84 -27.26 35.19
C VAL A 17 10.86 -28.40 34.98
N LEU A 18 11.80 -28.22 34.07
CA LEU A 18 13.08 -28.93 34.12
C LEU A 18 14.24 -27.99 33.82
N LEU A 19 14.97 -27.65 34.84
CA LEU A 19 16.28 -27.01 34.82
C LEU A 19 17.37 -28.05 34.47
N LEU A 20 18.20 -27.73 33.49
CA LEU A 20 19.52 -28.37 33.39
C LEU A 20 20.55 -27.30 33.01
N ALA A 21 21.36 -27.00 33.99
CA ALA A 21 22.57 -26.21 33.88
C ALA A 21 23.70 -27.08 33.30
N ALA A 22 24.45 -26.57 32.34
CA ALA A 22 25.78 -27.04 32.03
C ALA A 22 26.67 -25.85 31.68
N CYS A 23 27.58 -25.55 32.57
CA CYS A 23 28.72 -24.67 32.39
C CYS A 23 29.69 -25.28 31.37
N SER A 24 30.21 -24.50 30.46
CA SER A 24 31.55 -24.69 29.91
C SER A 24 32.11 -23.34 29.47
N SER A 25 33.08 -22.93 30.22
CA SER A 25 33.93 -21.77 29.99
C SER A 25 34.89 -22.04 28.83
N SER A 26 34.96 -21.13 27.89
CA SER A 26 36.12 -20.94 27.02
C SER A 26 36.13 -19.51 26.45
N THR A 27 36.86 -18.63 27.07
CA THR A 27 37.44 -17.44 26.44
C THR A 27 38.77 -17.88 25.78
N PRO A 28 39.22 -17.36 24.61
CA PRO A 28 39.52 -15.96 24.40
C PRO A 28 39.34 -15.49 22.95
N ALA A 29 39.45 -14.24 22.78
CA ALA A 29 40.00 -13.42 21.71
C ALA A 29 39.08 -12.27 21.33
N ALA A 30 39.54 -11.11 21.73
CA ALA A 30 39.01 -9.83 21.29
C ALA A 30 39.11 -9.69 19.77
N SER A 31 37.96 -9.56 19.14
CA SER A 31 37.84 -8.96 17.83
C SER A 31 36.83 -7.82 17.96
N GLY A 32 37.23 -6.61 17.57
CA GLY A 32 36.50 -5.38 17.80
C GLY A 32 35.09 -5.39 17.25
N PRO A 33 34.23 -4.51 17.75
CA PRO A 33 32.85 -4.41 17.28
C PRO A 33 32.85 -3.91 15.82
N SER A 34 32.59 -4.82 14.91
CA SER A 34 32.11 -4.43 13.58
C SER A 34 30.71 -3.86 13.80
N SER A 35 30.61 -2.54 13.73
CA SER A 35 29.34 -1.85 13.59
C SER A 35 28.52 -2.52 12.48
N PRO A 36 27.28 -2.95 12.74
CA PRO A 36 26.43 -3.34 11.63
C PRO A 36 26.26 -2.12 10.75
N ALA A 37 26.74 -2.23 9.50
CA ALA A 37 26.39 -1.28 8.47
C ALA A 37 24.89 -1.18 8.43
N ALA A 38 24.35 -0.01 8.72
CA ALA A 38 22.93 0.29 8.51
C ALA A 38 22.68 -0.01 7.02
N SER A 39 21.85 -1.03 6.76
CA SER A 39 21.35 -1.29 5.43
C SER A 39 20.56 -0.06 5.03
N GLU A 40 21.11 0.76 4.15
CA GLU A 40 20.35 1.79 3.47
C GLU A 40 19.13 1.12 2.84
N PRO A 41 17.91 1.66 3.04
CA PRO A 41 16.75 1.19 2.32
C PRO A 41 17.05 1.28 0.82
N PRO A 42 16.64 0.28 0.01
CA PRO A 42 16.90 0.31 -1.41
C PRO A 42 16.36 1.61 -1.99
N SER A 43 17.25 2.43 -2.54
CA SER A 43 16.89 3.64 -3.25
C SER A 43 15.97 3.24 -4.40
N SER A 44 14.73 3.70 -4.37
CA SER A 44 13.81 3.54 -5.50
C SER A 44 14.52 4.00 -6.77
N PRO A 45 14.44 3.26 -7.88
CA PRO A 45 15.06 3.67 -9.12
C PRO A 45 14.54 5.06 -9.52
N ALA A 46 15.46 5.97 -9.82
CA ALA A 46 15.10 7.30 -10.29
C ALA A 46 14.27 7.17 -11.57
N ASN A 47 13.05 7.69 -11.54
CA ASN A 47 12.16 7.69 -12.69
C ASN A 47 12.73 8.49 -13.87
N PRO A 48 12.49 8.05 -15.12
CA PRO A 48 12.82 8.86 -16.28
C PRO A 48 12.12 10.21 -16.23
N THR A 49 12.82 11.24 -16.66
CA THR A 49 12.43 12.65 -16.59
C THR A 49 10.95 12.88 -16.96
N GLY A 50 10.14 13.32 -15.99
CA GLY A 50 8.77 13.77 -16.21
C GLY A 50 7.67 12.82 -15.77
N GLN A 51 7.98 11.58 -15.36
CA GLN A 51 7.00 10.67 -14.77
C GLN A 51 7.24 10.53 -13.26
N MET A 52 6.16 10.68 -12.51
CA MET A 52 6.19 10.49 -11.06
C MET A 52 5.51 9.18 -10.73
N ARG A 53 6.31 8.14 -10.50
CA ARG A 53 5.82 6.79 -10.15
C ARG A 53 5.66 6.66 -8.66
N GLN A 54 4.53 6.10 -8.26
CA GLN A 54 4.26 5.68 -6.90
C GLN A 54 3.92 4.19 -6.89
N THR A 55 4.34 3.50 -5.85
CA THR A 55 4.05 2.07 -5.66
C THR A 55 3.49 1.86 -4.27
N SER A 56 2.44 1.05 -4.17
CA SER A 56 1.85 0.61 -2.92
C SER A 56 1.76 -0.91 -2.92
N ASP A 57 2.68 -1.54 -2.20
CA ASP A 57 2.70 -2.98 -2.00
C ASP A 57 1.87 -3.39 -0.77
N GLY A 58 1.30 -4.57 -0.80
CA GLY A 58 0.58 -5.16 0.32
C GLY A 58 -0.83 -5.61 -0.01
N GLY A 59 -1.49 -6.27 0.94
CA GLY A 59 -2.86 -6.76 0.78
C GLY A 59 -3.06 -7.65 -0.45
N GLN A 60 -2.07 -8.48 -0.79
CA GLN A 60 -2.06 -9.40 -1.93
C GLN A 60 -2.03 -8.74 -3.32
N VAL A 61 -2.07 -7.41 -3.40
CA VAL A 61 -2.03 -6.67 -4.67
C VAL A 61 -0.96 -5.59 -4.61
N THR A 62 -0.07 -5.58 -5.59
CA THR A 62 0.82 -4.44 -5.85
C THR A 62 0.11 -3.45 -6.75
N VAL A 63 0.11 -2.20 -6.36
CA VAL A 63 -0.42 -1.08 -7.14
C VAL A 63 0.73 -0.20 -7.55
N VAL A 64 0.88 0.02 -8.85
CA VAL A 64 1.82 0.99 -9.42
C VAL A 64 1.02 2.06 -10.14
N VAL A 65 1.36 3.32 -9.90
CA VAL A 65 0.72 4.45 -10.53
C VAL A 65 1.76 5.38 -11.12
N ASP A 66 1.67 5.61 -12.40
CA ASP A 66 2.49 6.58 -13.12
C ASP A 66 1.65 7.82 -13.44
N TRP A 67 2.18 8.99 -13.08
CA TRP A 67 1.58 10.28 -13.42
C TRP A 67 2.58 11.17 -14.15
N ALA A 68 2.16 11.73 -15.26
CA ALA A 68 3.02 12.61 -16.07
C ALA A 68 2.98 14.10 -15.61
N GLY A 69 2.44 14.36 -14.42
CA GLY A 69 2.39 15.67 -13.80
C GLY A 69 1.17 16.52 -14.19
N PRO A 70 1.01 17.68 -13.52
CA PRO A 70 -0.21 18.53 -13.64
C PRO A 70 -0.45 19.05 -15.05
N ALA A 71 0.59 19.24 -15.87
CA ALA A 71 0.46 19.67 -17.26
C ALA A 71 -0.29 18.65 -18.14
N ARG A 72 -0.37 17.39 -17.73
CA ARG A 72 -1.11 16.32 -18.42
C ARG A 72 -2.50 16.10 -17.80
N GLY A 73 -2.87 16.90 -16.81
CA GLY A 73 -4.14 16.79 -16.11
C GLY A 73 -4.21 15.63 -15.14
N ALA A 74 -5.42 15.28 -14.72
CA ALA A 74 -5.69 14.19 -13.78
C ALA A 74 -5.88 12.85 -14.52
N VAL A 75 -4.83 12.43 -15.23
CA VAL A 75 -4.76 11.14 -15.95
C VAL A 75 -3.57 10.36 -15.38
N PHE A 76 -3.85 9.18 -14.85
CA PHE A 76 -2.86 8.32 -14.19
C PHE A 76 -2.89 6.95 -14.85
N ASP A 77 -1.74 6.41 -15.19
CA ASP A 77 -1.63 5.03 -15.64
C ASP A 77 -1.51 4.13 -14.41
N VAL A 78 -2.51 3.30 -14.18
CA VAL A 78 -2.61 2.42 -13.02
C VAL A 78 -2.38 0.99 -13.46
N GLN A 79 -1.46 0.31 -12.77
CA GLN A 79 -1.16 -1.10 -12.94
C GLN A 79 -1.42 -1.83 -11.62
N LEU A 80 -2.15 -2.92 -11.70
CA LEU A 80 -2.44 -3.82 -10.58
C LEU A 80 -1.86 -5.19 -10.89
N ASP A 81 -1.07 -5.71 -9.96
CA ASP A 81 -0.45 -7.04 -10.05
C ASP A 81 -0.73 -7.86 -8.80
N THR A 82 -1.05 -9.13 -9.00
CA THR A 82 -1.29 -10.08 -7.91
C THR A 82 -0.96 -11.51 -8.35
N HIS A 83 -0.79 -12.40 -7.38
CA HIS A 83 -0.64 -13.84 -7.61
C HIS A 83 -1.81 -14.66 -7.04
N SER A 84 -2.75 -14.02 -6.35
CA SER A 84 -3.75 -14.73 -5.54
C SER A 84 -5.17 -14.19 -5.63
N VAL A 85 -5.36 -13.02 -6.23
CA VAL A 85 -6.66 -12.35 -6.32
C VAL A 85 -7.08 -12.22 -7.77
N ASP A 86 -8.35 -12.44 -8.07
CA ASP A 86 -8.92 -12.11 -9.36
C ASP A 86 -9.27 -10.61 -9.41
N LEU A 87 -8.64 -9.88 -10.32
CA LEU A 87 -8.82 -8.45 -10.48
C LEU A 87 -9.96 -8.07 -11.44
N ASP A 88 -10.59 -9.03 -12.10
CA ASP A 88 -11.56 -8.77 -13.18
C ASP A 88 -12.82 -8.02 -12.71
N ALA A 89 -13.20 -8.25 -11.47
CA ALA A 89 -14.34 -7.57 -10.86
C ALA A 89 -14.01 -6.21 -10.24
N LEU A 90 -12.73 -5.86 -10.16
CA LEU A 90 -12.29 -4.63 -9.51
C LEU A 90 -12.63 -3.41 -10.37
N ASP A 91 -13.26 -2.42 -9.75
CA ASP A 91 -13.53 -1.11 -10.34
C ASP A 91 -12.93 -0.03 -9.43
N LEU A 92 -12.14 0.86 -10.01
CA LEU A 92 -11.53 1.98 -9.31
C LEU A 92 -12.39 3.25 -9.31
N ALA A 93 -13.66 3.17 -9.67
CA ALA A 93 -14.58 4.33 -9.68
C ALA A 93 -14.78 4.98 -8.29
N GLY A 94 -14.45 4.23 -7.22
CA GLY A 94 -14.41 4.75 -5.85
C GLY A 94 -13.18 5.60 -5.52
N ALA A 95 -12.19 5.68 -6.41
CA ALA A 95 -10.98 6.44 -6.16
C ALA A 95 -11.26 7.95 -6.08
N ILE A 96 -10.48 8.61 -5.23
CA ILE A 96 -10.56 10.07 -5.03
C ILE A 96 -9.16 10.64 -5.25
N LEU A 97 -9.07 11.73 -6.00
CA LEU A 97 -7.89 12.57 -6.09
C LEU A 97 -8.15 13.85 -5.29
N ARG A 98 -7.33 14.16 -4.30
CA ARG A 98 -7.47 15.34 -3.43
C ARG A 98 -6.16 16.10 -3.29
N ASN A 99 -6.24 17.36 -2.90
CA ASN A 99 -5.08 18.20 -2.63
C ASN A 99 -5.02 18.68 -1.16
N ASP A 100 -3.96 19.43 -0.82
CA ASP A 100 -3.74 19.99 0.50
C ASP A 100 -4.73 21.13 0.89
N ARG A 101 -5.60 21.53 -0.03
CA ARG A 101 -6.59 22.60 0.17
C ARG A 101 -8.01 22.07 0.38
N GLY A 102 -8.20 20.75 0.29
CA GLY A 102 -9.48 20.10 0.45
C GLY A 102 -10.33 20.00 -0.83
N GLU A 103 -9.77 20.39 -1.97
CA GLU A 103 -10.39 20.16 -3.27
C GLU A 103 -10.25 18.68 -3.64
N MET A 104 -11.29 18.13 -4.29
CA MET A 104 -11.29 16.71 -4.65
C MET A 104 -12.01 16.46 -5.97
N LEU A 105 -11.52 15.45 -6.70
CA LEU A 105 -12.13 14.88 -7.89
C LEU A 105 -12.44 13.41 -7.64
N ARG A 106 -13.49 12.89 -8.26
CA ARG A 106 -13.85 11.47 -8.24
C ARG A 106 -13.41 10.79 -9.51
N ALA A 107 -12.94 9.57 -9.39
CA ALA A 107 -12.59 8.78 -10.57
C ALA A 107 -13.82 8.47 -11.42
N ARG A 108 -13.60 8.38 -12.71
CA ARG A 108 -14.51 7.76 -13.67
C ARG A 108 -14.41 6.24 -13.57
N PRO A 109 -15.41 5.50 -14.06
CA PRO A 109 -15.31 4.05 -14.15
C PRO A 109 -14.00 3.62 -14.85
N TRP A 110 -13.27 2.71 -14.23
CA TRP A 110 -12.00 2.25 -14.77
C TRP A 110 -12.24 1.18 -15.85
N THR A 111 -11.87 1.48 -17.06
CA THR A 111 -12.13 0.65 -18.25
C THR A 111 -10.93 -0.19 -18.67
N ALA A 112 -9.94 -0.39 -17.79
CA ALA A 112 -8.79 -1.25 -18.08
C ALA A 112 -9.24 -2.66 -18.49
N PRO A 113 -8.56 -3.27 -19.47
CA PRO A 113 -8.86 -4.63 -19.89
C PRO A 113 -8.87 -5.60 -18.70
N LYS A 114 -9.72 -6.59 -18.75
CA LYS A 114 -9.69 -7.69 -17.81
C LYS A 114 -8.51 -8.60 -18.13
N GLY A 115 -7.83 -9.09 -17.08
CA GLY A 115 -6.61 -9.85 -17.24
C GLY A 115 -6.30 -10.76 -16.05
N GLY A 116 -7.33 -11.08 -15.23
CA GLY A 116 -7.20 -11.96 -14.09
C GLY A 116 -6.27 -11.42 -13.01
N HIS A 117 -4.98 -11.69 -13.11
CA HIS A 117 -3.98 -11.33 -12.10
C HIS A 117 -3.15 -10.08 -12.45
N HIS A 118 -3.35 -9.53 -13.63
CA HIS A 118 -2.69 -8.33 -14.11
C HIS A 118 -3.69 -7.44 -14.83
N ARG A 119 -3.80 -6.17 -14.40
CA ARG A 119 -4.64 -5.18 -15.10
C ARG A 119 -3.92 -3.85 -15.15
N GLU A 120 -3.96 -3.22 -16.31
CA GLU A 120 -3.31 -1.94 -16.55
C GLU A 120 -4.19 -1.05 -17.44
N GLY A 121 -4.24 0.24 -17.12
CA GLY A 121 -4.92 1.22 -17.94
C GLY A 121 -5.06 2.59 -17.28
N PRO A 122 -5.49 3.58 -18.06
CA PRO A 122 -5.65 4.94 -17.57
C PRO A 122 -6.82 5.05 -16.60
N LEU A 123 -6.58 5.69 -15.46
CA LEU A 123 -7.58 6.16 -14.52
C LEU A 123 -7.73 7.66 -14.69
N THR A 124 -8.95 8.14 -14.96
CA THR A 124 -9.27 9.54 -15.15
C THR A 124 -10.28 10.02 -14.13
N PHE A 125 -10.31 11.31 -13.89
CA PHE A 125 -11.15 11.92 -12.87
C PHE A 125 -12.13 12.93 -13.48
N ASP A 126 -13.33 13.02 -12.88
CA ASP A 126 -14.36 14.01 -13.25
C ASP A 126 -14.08 15.35 -12.57
N GLY A 127 -14.37 16.44 -13.28
CA GLY A 127 -14.23 17.81 -12.79
C GLY A 127 -13.11 18.58 -13.47
N ASP A 128 -12.68 19.68 -12.85
CA ASP A 128 -11.63 20.54 -13.37
C ASP A 128 -10.28 20.25 -12.71
N PRO A 129 -9.36 19.54 -13.39
CA PRO A 129 -8.03 19.28 -12.86
C PRO A 129 -7.21 20.54 -12.64
N SER A 130 -7.46 21.59 -13.42
CA SER A 130 -6.71 22.86 -13.32
C SER A 130 -6.97 23.52 -11.97
N ALA A 131 -8.21 23.50 -11.49
CA ALA A 131 -8.57 23.99 -10.17
C ALA A 131 -7.89 23.18 -9.08
N LEU A 132 -7.90 21.84 -9.18
CA LEU A 132 -7.27 20.95 -8.21
C LEU A 132 -5.76 21.20 -8.08
N PHE A 133 -5.06 21.45 -9.20
CA PHE A 133 -3.62 21.64 -9.21
C PHE A 133 -3.19 23.09 -8.92
N ALA A 134 -4.10 24.07 -9.08
CA ALA A 134 -3.80 25.46 -8.85
C ALA A 134 -3.34 25.72 -7.42
N SER A 135 -2.08 26.09 -7.25
CA SER A 135 -1.48 26.37 -5.93
C SER A 135 -1.48 25.19 -4.94
N ALA A 136 -1.67 23.97 -5.42
CA ALA A 136 -1.50 22.77 -4.63
C ALA A 136 -0.02 22.52 -4.38
N ARG A 137 0.34 22.17 -3.13
CA ARG A 137 1.68 21.71 -2.80
C ARG A 137 1.83 20.22 -3.08
N TRP A 138 0.76 19.47 -2.88
CA TRP A 138 0.70 18.05 -3.16
C TRP A 138 -0.71 17.66 -3.61
N VAL A 139 -0.76 16.55 -4.31
CA VAL A 139 -1.99 15.82 -4.60
C VAL A 139 -1.86 14.38 -4.11
N GLU A 140 -2.98 13.79 -3.76
CA GLU A 140 -3.05 12.46 -3.19
C GLU A 140 -4.20 11.67 -3.81
N MET A 141 -3.87 10.50 -4.33
CA MET A 141 -4.86 9.54 -4.79
C MET A 141 -5.17 8.56 -3.66
N VAL A 142 -6.45 8.41 -3.37
CA VAL A 142 -6.96 7.43 -2.41
C VAL A 142 -7.70 6.35 -3.17
N LEU A 143 -7.22 5.12 -3.08
CA LEU A 143 -7.84 3.93 -3.66
C LEU A 143 -8.47 3.10 -2.54
N THR A 144 -9.72 2.67 -2.72
CA THR A 144 -10.42 1.82 -1.76
C THR A 144 -10.75 0.47 -2.36
N GLY A 145 -10.76 -0.57 -1.52
CA GLY A 145 -11.18 -1.91 -1.91
C GLY A 145 -10.23 -2.64 -2.86
N VAL A 146 -8.94 -2.32 -2.84
CA VAL A 146 -7.93 -3.01 -3.66
C VAL A 146 -7.19 -4.05 -2.81
N GLY A 147 -7.46 -5.32 -3.07
CA GLY A 147 -6.96 -6.43 -2.24
C GLY A 147 -7.52 -6.37 -0.82
N ASP A 148 -6.74 -6.84 0.15
CA ASP A 148 -7.15 -6.91 1.56
C ASP A 148 -6.98 -5.59 2.30
N LEU A 149 -6.45 -4.56 1.67
CA LEU A 149 -6.29 -3.25 2.29
C LEU A 149 -7.57 -2.41 2.09
N PRO A 150 -8.13 -1.84 3.15
CA PRO A 150 -9.33 -1.02 3.04
C PRO A 150 -9.07 0.27 2.25
N GLU A 151 -7.87 0.81 2.35
CA GLU A 151 -7.46 2.04 1.69
C GLU A 151 -5.96 2.02 1.36
N ARG A 152 -5.62 2.66 0.22
CA ARG A 152 -4.24 2.94 -0.20
C ARG A 152 -4.14 4.41 -0.57
N THR A 153 -3.06 5.03 -0.15
CA THR A 153 -2.79 6.43 -0.41
C THR A 153 -1.47 6.58 -1.17
N LEU A 154 -1.53 7.27 -2.31
CA LEU A 154 -0.36 7.59 -3.12
C LEU A 154 -0.28 9.11 -3.29
N ARG A 155 0.87 9.71 -2.99
CA ARG A 155 1.03 11.17 -2.94
C ARG A 155 2.13 11.65 -3.86
N TRP A 156 1.88 12.76 -4.52
CA TRP A 156 2.83 13.48 -5.37
C TRP A 156 2.97 14.92 -4.92
N GLU A 157 4.20 15.39 -4.84
CA GLU A 157 4.47 16.81 -4.67
C GLU A 157 4.25 17.52 -6.01
N VAL A 158 3.51 18.63 -5.97
CA VAL A 158 3.25 19.47 -7.13
C VAL A 158 4.15 20.69 -7.03
N ALA A 159 5.12 20.80 -7.94
CA ALA A 159 5.97 21.99 -8.00
C ALA A 159 5.10 23.21 -8.40
N SER A 160 5.14 24.23 -7.57
CA SER A 160 4.50 25.54 -7.81
C SER A 160 5.35 26.38 -8.75
#